data_138e8c56794b6d904f41e1518fe9ea48
#
_entry.id   138e8c56794b6d904f41e1518fe9ea48
#
_cell.length_a   1.000
_cell.length_b   1.000
_cell.length_c   1.000
_cell.angle_alpha   90.00
_cell.angle_beta   90.00
_cell.angle_gamma   90.00
#
_symmetry.space_group_name_H-M   'P 1'
#
loop_
_entity.id
_entity.type
_entity.pdbx_description
1 polymer ?
#
loop_
_entity_poly.entity_id
_entity_poly.type
_entity_poly.pdbx_seq_one_letter_code
_entity_poly.pdbx_strand_id
1 'polypeptide(L)'
;MADKEIKNKEKKMPMIIPSDSPRIYANGAFGGYTPQDFRLMFFSEEPLQQDAILTEENISLKREVQAEIILAPLAAKQLLKWLSQKVEGFEKQFGKIPSPPEKKVE
;
A
#
# COMPACT_ATOMS: atom_id res chain seq x y z
N MET A 1 -8.03 14.57 -36.37
CA MET A 1 -6.93 14.85 -35.52
C MET A 1 -7.25 15.81 -34.42
N ALA A 2 -8.21 16.68 -34.59
CA ALA A 2 -8.64 17.52 -33.49
C ALA A 2 -9.09 16.68 -32.30
N ASP A 3 -9.75 15.57 -32.60
CA ASP A 3 -10.22 14.73 -31.52
C ASP A 3 -9.07 14.18 -30.67
N LYS A 4 -8.01 13.81 -31.34
CA LYS A 4 -6.87 13.29 -30.62
C LYS A 4 -6.25 14.35 -29.72
N GLU A 5 -6.12 15.54 -30.26
CA GLU A 5 -5.54 16.62 -29.48
C GLU A 5 -6.41 16.98 -28.30
N ILE A 6 -7.71 16.98 -28.51
CA ILE A 6 -8.63 17.29 -27.43
C ILE A 6 -8.52 16.24 -26.34
N LYS A 7 -8.46 14.98 -26.73
CA LYS A 7 -8.34 13.92 -25.74
C LYS A 7 -7.06 14.05 -24.96
N ASN A 8 -5.95 14.36 -25.64
CA ASN A 8 -4.70 14.55 -24.92
C ASN A 8 -4.77 15.69 -23.94
N LYS A 9 -5.38 16.77 -24.34
CA LYS A 9 -5.53 17.92 -23.44
C LYS A 9 -6.38 17.56 -22.25
N GLU A 10 -7.46 16.82 -22.49
CA GLU A 10 -8.35 16.44 -21.41
C GLU A 10 -7.66 15.52 -20.42
N LYS A 11 -6.71 14.73 -20.88
CA LYS A 11 -6.02 13.81 -20.00
C LYS A 11 -4.90 14.46 -19.24
N LYS A 12 -4.53 15.67 -19.61
CA LYS A 12 -3.45 16.35 -18.93
C LYS A 12 -4.00 17.11 -17.75
N MET A 13 -4.10 16.44 -16.67
CA MET A 13 -4.51 17.08 -15.42
C MET A 13 -3.29 17.37 -14.59
N PRO A 14 -3.19 18.58 -14.09
CA PRO A 14 -2.07 18.86 -13.20
C PRO A 14 -2.14 18.04 -11.95
N MET A 15 -1.00 17.55 -11.52
CA MET A 15 -0.88 16.84 -10.27
C MET A 15 -0.19 17.77 -9.28
N ILE A 16 -0.90 18.10 -8.23
CA ILE A 16 -0.37 18.99 -7.23
C ILE A 16 -0.01 18.18 -6.01
N ILE A 17 1.23 18.27 -5.60
CA ILE A 17 1.70 17.57 -4.40
C ILE A 17 2.04 18.64 -3.39
N PRO A 18 1.18 18.83 -2.38
CA PRO A 18 1.49 19.84 -1.37
C PRO A 18 2.78 19.48 -0.64
N SER A 19 3.49 20.51 -0.23
CA SER A 19 4.76 20.28 0.45
C SER A 19 4.58 19.58 1.79
N ASP A 20 3.39 19.70 2.37
CA ASP A 20 3.11 19.05 3.65
C ASP A 20 2.31 17.76 3.50
N SER A 21 2.30 17.18 2.29
CA SER A 21 1.66 15.90 2.11
C SER A 21 2.24 14.87 3.05
N PRO A 22 1.40 14.09 3.71
CA PRO A 22 1.92 13.09 4.63
C PRO A 22 2.76 12.05 3.91
N ARG A 23 3.82 11.65 4.53
CA ARG A 23 4.66 10.57 4.03
C ARG A 23 4.87 9.61 5.17
N ILE A 24 4.32 8.42 5.03
CA ILE A 24 4.39 7.44 6.09
C ILE A 24 5.13 6.21 5.58
N TYR A 25 5.69 5.49 6.51
CA TYR A 25 6.28 4.19 6.21
C TYR A 25 5.36 3.12 6.77
N ALA A 26 5.09 2.12 5.97
CA ALA A 26 4.28 0.99 6.40
C ALA A 26 4.89 -0.27 5.84
N ASN A 27 4.93 -1.30 6.65
CA ASN A 27 5.36 -2.61 6.17
C ASN A 27 4.24 -3.63 6.21
N GLY A 28 3.00 -3.16 6.37
CA GLY A 28 1.87 -4.03 6.28
C GLY A 28 0.60 -3.26 6.04
N ALA A 29 -0.44 -3.96 5.65
CA ALA A 29 -1.72 -3.35 5.39
C ALA A 29 -2.81 -4.39 5.61
N PHE A 30 -3.98 -3.90 6.03
CA PHE A 30 -5.15 -4.76 6.14
C PHE A 30 -6.38 -3.88 6.03
N GLY A 31 -7.54 -4.50 5.99
CA GLY A 31 -8.76 -3.75 5.91
C GLY A 31 -9.89 -4.57 5.37
N GLY A 32 -10.84 -3.89 4.74
CA GLY A 32 -12.00 -4.55 4.21
C GLY A 32 -12.78 -3.61 3.33
N TYR A 33 -14.04 -3.95 3.12
CA TYR A 33 -14.87 -3.16 2.23
C TYR A 33 -16.29 -3.14 2.74
N THR A 34 -16.98 -2.11 2.31
CA THR A 34 -18.41 -1.99 2.42
C THR A 34 -18.98 -1.86 1.02
N PRO A 35 -20.32 -1.82 0.87
CA PRO A 35 -20.84 -1.58 -0.49
C PRO A 35 -20.42 -0.24 -1.08
N GLN A 36 -19.96 0.71 -0.26
CA GLN A 36 -19.63 2.02 -0.74
C GLN A 36 -18.15 2.28 -0.91
N ASP A 37 -17.29 1.56 -0.19
CA ASP A 37 -15.88 1.91 -0.24
C ASP A 37 -15.02 0.75 0.22
N PHE A 38 -13.73 0.93 0.00
CA PHE A 38 -12.68 0.06 0.53
C PHE A 38 -11.91 0.83 1.57
N ARG A 39 -11.56 0.17 2.65
CA ARG A 39 -10.84 0.79 3.74
C ARG A 39 -9.53 0.07 3.94
N LEU A 40 -8.46 0.82 3.84
CA LEU A 40 -7.11 0.27 3.93
C LEU A 40 -6.42 0.91 5.12
N MET A 41 -5.91 0.07 6.00
CA MET A 41 -5.13 0.55 7.12
C MET A 41 -3.70 0.12 6.92
N PHE A 42 -2.83 1.09 6.88
CA PHE A 42 -1.41 0.85 6.72
C PHE A 42 -0.74 0.93 8.06
N PHE A 43 0.02 -0.10 8.40
CA PHE A 43 0.63 -0.16 9.70
C PHE A 43 2.11 -0.47 9.59
N SER A 44 2.82 -0.12 10.62
CA SER A 44 4.19 -0.55 10.79
C SER A 44 4.22 -1.59 11.90
N GLU A 45 5.02 -2.61 11.67
CA GLU A 45 5.19 -3.68 12.63
C GLU A 45 6.64 -3.74 13.01
N GLU A 46 6.90 -3.68 14.30
CA GLU A 46 8.27 -3.67 14.78
C GLU A 46 8.32 -4.34 16.13
N PRO A 47 9.46 -4.84 16.52
CA PRO A 47 9.62 -5.42 17.85
C PRO A 47 9.47 -4.33 18.89
N LEU A 48 8.85 -4.68 20.00
CA LEU A 48 8.83 -3.81 21.14
C LEU A 48 10.24 -3.72 21.70
N GLN A 49 10.74 -2.50 21.77
CA GLN A 49 12.07 -2.28 22.29
C GLN A 49 12.01 -2.35 23.80
N GLN A 50 12.80 -3.23 24.35
CA GLN A 50 12.98 -3.33 25.76
C GLN A 50 14.47 -3.19 26.06
N ASP A 51 14.78 -2.89 27.29
CA ASP A 51 16.20 -2.85 27.68
C ASP A 51 16.79 -4.22 27.81
N ALA A 52 15.97 -5.24 27.73
CA ALA A 52 16.44 -6.60 27.88
C ALA A 52 16.90 -7.17 26.54
N ILE A 53 17.67 -8.22 26.62
CA ILE A 53 18.09 -8.93 25.43
C ILE A 53 16.88 -9.63 24.84
N LEU A 54 16.69 -9.46 23.55
CA LEU A 54 15.57 -10.04 22.86
C LEU A 54 15.91 -11.45 22.40
N THR A 55 15.09 -12.39 22.76
CA THR A 55 15.19 -13.75 22.29
C THR A 55 13.90 -14.09 21.58
N GLU A 56 13.91 -15.22 20.89
CA GLU A 56 12.70 -15.63 20.20
C GLU A 56 11.51 -15.78 21.12
N GLU A 57 11.80 -16.08 22.36
CA GLU A 57 10.72 -16.35 23.31
C GLU A 57 10.13 -15.08 23.89
N ASN A 58 10.90 -13.99 23.89
CA ASN A 58 10.41 -12.78 24.54
C ASN A 58 10.30 -11.59 23.59
N ILE A 59 10.32 -11.84 22.28
CA ILE A 59 10.10 -10.78 21.33
C ILE A 59 8.60 -10.53 21.25
N SER A 60 8.22 -9.30 21.53
CA SER A 60 6.84 -8.87 21.36
C SER A 60 6.79 -7.92 20.18
N LEU A 61 5.80 -8.10 19.33
CA LEU A 61 5.64 -7.26 18.16
C LEU A 61 4.54 -6.26 18.42
N LYS A 62 4.76 -5.08 17.91
CA LYS A 62 3.80 -3.98 18.02
C LYS A 62 3.41 -3.57 16.61
N ARG A 63 2.11 -3.51 16.38
CA ARG A 63 1.56 -3.01 15.13
C ARG A 63 0.90 -1.68 15.41
N GLU A 64 1.31 -0.69 14.66
CA GLU A 64 0.73 0.63 14.84
C GLU A 64 0.20 1.11 13.50
N VAL A 65 -1.09 1.45 13.47
CA VAL A 65 -1.70 1.95 12.25
C VAL A 65 -1.20 3.37 12.02
N GLN A 66 -0.62 3.58 10.86
CA GLN A 66 -0.07 4.88 10.51
C GLN A 66 -1.06 5.73 9.74
N ALA A 67 -1.93 5.10 8.98
CA ALA A 67 -2.90 5.85 8.19
C ALA A 67 -4.02 4.92 7.78
N GLU A 68 -5.20 5.50 7.65
CA GLU A 68 -6.34 4.83 7.09
C GLU A 68 -6.73 5.55 5.82
N ILE A 69 -6.84 4.81 4.74
CA ILE A 69 -7.23 5.37 3.46
C ILE A 69 -8.55 4.75 3.05
N ILE A 70 -9.48 5.59 2.69
CA ILE A 70 -10.79 5.14 2.23
C ILE A 70 -10.86 5.41 0.74
N LEU A 71 -11.10 4.36 -0.03
CA LEU A 71 -11.10 4.45 -1.47
C LEU A 71 -12.48 4.13 -2.02
N ALA A 72 -12.89 4.91 -3.02
CA ALA A 72 -14.02 4.50 -3.81
C ALA A 72 -13.71 3.19 -4.51
N PRO A 73 -14.75 2.36 -4.78
CA PRO A 73 -14.44 1.05 -5.39
C PRO A 73 -13.67 1.14 -6.70
N LEU A 74 -13.99 2.11 -7.54
CA LEU A 74 -13.22 2.24 -8.78
C LEU A 74 -11.77 2.57 -8.51
N ALA A 75 -11.53 3.45 -7.53
CA ALA A 75 -10.15 3.78 -7.19
C ALA A 75 -9.39 2.56 -6.67
N ALA A 76 -10.06 1.72 -5.91
CA ALA A 76 -9.41 0.51 -5.42
C ALA A 76 -9.05 -0.42 -6.58
N LYS A 77 -9.93 -0.53 -7.55
CA LYS A 77 -9.67 -1.38 -8.70
C LYS A 77 -8.50 -0.84 -9.52
N GLN A 78 -8.47 0.46 -9.70
CA GLN A 78 -7.38 1.09 -10.43
C GLN A 78 -6.07 0.94 -9.70
N LEU A 79 -6.09 1.08 -8.38
CA LEU A 79 -4.88 0.90 -7.59
C LEU A 79 -4.35 -0.52 -7.73
N LEU A 80 -5.23 -1.50 -7.67
CA LEU A 80 -4.82 -2.89 -7.82
C LEU A 80 -4.10 -3.10 -9.14
N LYS A 81 -4.66 -2.59 -10.22
CA LYS A 81 -4.06 -2.77 -11.53
C LYS A 81 -2.72 -2.07 -11.62
N TRP A 82 -2.67 -0.84 -11.16
CA TRP A 82 -1.44 -0.06 -11.24
C TRP A 82 -0.36 -0.69 -10.37
N LEU A 83 -0.71 -1.08 -9.16
CA LEU A 83 0.29 -1.63 -8.25
C LEU A 83 0.81 -2.97 -8.75
N SER A 84 -0.06 -3.79 -9.36
CA SER A 84 0.39 -5.05 -9.93
C SER A 84 1.46 -4.83 -10.98
N GLN A 85 1.27 -3.82 -11.83
CA GLN A 85 2.26 -3.53 -12.85
C GLN A 85 3.56 -3.05 -12.25
N LYS A 86 3.49 -2.26 -11.19
CA LYS A 86 4.70 -1.76 -10.56
C LYS A 86 5.46 -2.86 -9.84
N VAL A 87 4.73 -3.76 -9.19
CA VAL A 87 5.39 -4.89 -8.54
C VAL A 87 6.06 -5.78 -9.59
N GLU A 88 5.39 -5.99 -10.70
CA GLU A 88 5.98 -6.80 -11.76
C GLU A 88 7.25 -6.16 -12.29
N GLY A 89 7.22 -4.85 -12.50
CA GLY A 89 8.41 -4.15 -12.96
C GLY A 89 9.55 -4.23 -11.97
N PHE A 90 9.22 -4.08 -10.69
CA PHE A 90 10.24 -4.20 -9.66
C PHE A 90 10.89 -5.58 -9.68
N GLU A 91 10.06 -6.62 -9.80
CA GLU A 91 10.59 -7.97 -9.77
C GLU A 91 11.43 -8.29 -10.98
N LYS A 92 11.09 -7.71 -12.13
CA LYS A 92 11.92 -7.91 -13.30
C LYS A 92 13.28 -7.27 -13.17
N GLN A 93 13.34 -6.16 -12.46
CA GLN A 93 14.59 -5.42 -12.33
C GLN A 93 15.42 -5.88 -11.15
N PHE A 94 14.80 -6.21 -10.05
CA PHE A 94 15.52 -6.48 -8.81
C PHE A 94 15.37 -7.89 -8.29
N GLY A 95 14.49 -8.69 -8.91
CA GLY A 95 14.29 -10.04 -8.44
C GLY A 95 12.96 -10.18 -7.74
N LYS A 96 12.56 -11.42 -7.57
CA LYS A 96 11.24 -11.72 -7.05
C LYS A 96 11.14 -11.35 -5.58
N ILE A 97 10.03 -10.72 -5.24
CA ILE A 97 9.73 -10.42 -3.84
C ILE A 97 9.23 -11.69 -3.17
N PRO A 98 9.85 -12.10 -2.07
CA PRO A 98 9.39 -13.31 -1.39
C PRO A 98 7.97 -13.12 -0.88
N SER A 99 7.15 -14.13 -1.09
CA SER A 99 5.81 -14.11 -0.54
C SER A 99 5.86 -14.50 0.93
N PRO A 100 5.04 -13.86 1.76
CA PRO A 100 4.97 -14.32 3.14
C PRO A 100 4.41 -15.74 3.19
N PRO A 101 4.76 -16.50 4.23
CA PRO A 101 4.21 -17.83 4.34
C PRO A 101 2.69 -17.77 4.42
N GLU A 102 2.06 -18.60 3.64
CA GLU A 102 0.62 -18.68 3.68
C GLU A 102 0.18 -19.33 4.96
N LYS A 103 -0.80 -18.73 5.59
CA LYS A 103 -1.43 -19.40 6.72
C LYS A 103 -2.32 -20.47 6.17
N LYS A 104 -2.09 -21.66 6.62
CA LYS A 104 -2.95 -22.75 6.21
C LYS A 104 -4.27 -22.65 6.92
N VAL A 105 -5.30 -22.73 6.15
CA VAL A 105 -6.65 -22.74 6.69
C VAL A 105 -7.04 -24.18 6.88
N GLU A 106 -7.31 -24.51 8.11
CA GLU A 106 -7.65 -25.90 8.40
C GLU A 106 -9.05 -26.07 8.80
#